data_4ae135e48dee8f97ce43e6c66d2e358e
#
_entry.id   4ae135e48dee8f97ce43e6c66d2e358e
#
_cell.length_a   1.000
_cell.length_b   1.000
_cell.length_c   1.000
_cell.angle_alpha   90.00
_cell.angle_beta   90.00
_cell.angle_gamma   90.00
#
_symmetry.space_group_name_H-M   'P 1'
#
loop_
_entity.id
_entity.type
_entity.pdbx_description
1 polymer ?
#
loop_
_entity_poly.entity_id
_entity_poly.type
_entity_poly.pdbx_seq_one_letter_code
_entity_poly.pdbx_strand_id
1 'polypeptide(L)'
;MEFDREYFEAEVRDGFYVTAEMKQAWAAQLEVLNDFDKACRENGLEYYADWGTMLGAVRHGGFIPWDDDIDVCMKRPDYDKFLKIAKKIMPDGYDIYNLEADEHSDNMLTRLINAKHIGFDEERLKKFHGFPYVAGIDISPLDFIPWKKEDADFQKNMVCIVNSVAKLYRKYEKEENESLLEEIKSYIGQIEKMCAIKLDWKRNFAQQLNMLLDRLCGLYREDECKYIGNIIEWMKSGKMIYPKDYYNNIVRMPFENITIPVPRQYDKILTELYGNYHVKVHNCDSHEYPFFQEARNEIIEYGVNIPHFALNMKEYKNFINQENTIRNFRKLASIDTEKKRTVLFMPFKAKYWKTMQPLWEKYSQIEDIDVLVMPMHYYYRNINGTVEQYVEEDEYPKGLHVVSLDEYNFEKNRPVEIVFQNPYDECNVATTVHPIYYSKNLFMHTDKLTYIPYFTTEEIAEDDMRADVSMNEYVTMPGVVYSDRVILQSENIKKLYVRKLVEFYGEDTRDEWESKLCTTF
;
A
#
# COMPACT_ATOMS: atom_id res chain seq x y z
N MET A 1 -8.47 -9.62 15.13
CA MET A 1 -7.06 -9.63 15.63
C MET A 1 -6.80 -8.37 16.44
N GLU A 2 -5.79 -8.36 17.32
CA GLU A 2 -5.40 -7.16 18.05
C GLU A 2 -4.15 -6.55 17.44
N PHE A 3 -4.15 -5.23 17.28
CA PHE A 3 -3.03 -4.44 16.83
C PHE A 3 -2.83 -3.27 17.79
N ASP A 4 -1.58 -2.93 18.07
CA ASP A 4 -1.27 -1.69 18.78
C ASP A 4 -1.63 -0.49 17.90
N ARG A 5 -2.06 0.62 18.52
CA ARG A 5 -2.43 1.83 17.77
C ARG A 5 -1.30 2.38 16.91
N GLU A 6 -0.07 2.26 17.38
CA GLU A 6 1.13 2.69 16.63
C GLU A 6 1.32 1.90 15.33
N TYR A 7 0.79 0.67 15.23
CA TYR A 7 0.84 -0.10 13.98
C TYR A 7 0.22 0.66 12.80
N PHE A 8 -0.85 1.41 13.04
CA PHE A 8 -1.58 2.13 11.98
C PHE A 8 -0.96 3.48 11.60
N GLU A 9 0.09 3.91 12.26
CA GLU A 9 0.79 5.14 11.88
C GLU A 9 1.58 4.95 10.59
N ALA A 10 1.65 6.02 9.80
CA ALA A 10 2.55 6.07 8.66
C ALA A 10 4.01 5.96 9.14
N GLU A 11 4.80 5.19 8.43
CA GLU A 11 6.20 4.95 8.78
C GLU A 11 7.09 4.87 7.54
N VAL A 12 8.41 4.95 7.75
CA VAL A 12 9.38 4.51 6.76
C VAL A 12 9.91 3.15 7.17
N ARG A 13 9.64 2.14 6.34
CA ARG A 13 10.10 0.77 6.51
C ARG A 13 11.03 0.44 5.35
N ASP A 14 12.26 0.05 5.64
CA ASP A 14 13.29 -0.22 4.62
C ASP A 14 13.48 0.92 3.60
N GLY A 15 13.47 2.18 4.07
CA GLY A 15 13.62 3.36 3.22
C GLY A 15 12.38 3.75 2.42
N PHE A 16 11.33 2.91 2.41
CA PHE A 16 10.07 3.14 1.71
C PHE A 16 9.01 3.74 2.64
N TYR A 17 8.30 4.77 2.19
CA TYR A 17 7.21 5.38 2.94
C TYR A 17 5.93 4.54 2.81
N VAL A 18 5.45 4.03 3.95
CA VAL A 18 4.19 3.29 4.07
C VAL A 18 3.14 4.19 4.71
N THR A 19 2.05 4.43 4.00
CA THR A 19 0.97 5.30 4.49
C THR A 19 0.17 4.66 5.62
N ALA A 20 -0.51 5.46 6.44
CA ALA A 20 -1.42 4.97 7.47
C ALA A 20 -2.59 4.16 6.86
N GLU A 21 -3.09 4.57 5.70
CA GLU A 21 -4.16 3.85 5.00
C GLU A 21 -3.68 2.48 4.47
N MET A 22 -2.43 2.39 3.99
CA MET A 22 -1.82 1.10 3.62
C MET A 22 -1.72 0.16 4.82
N LYS A 23 -1.38 0.68 6.01
CA LYS A 23 -1.35 -0.12 7.25
C LYS A 23 -2.74 -0.65 7.61
N GLN A 24 -3.80 0.13 7.37
CA GLN A 24 -5.18 -0.35 7.52
C GLN A 24 -5.53 -1.44 6.49
N ALA A 25 -5.09 -1.28 5.23
CA ALA A 25 -5.27 -2.27 4.19
C ALA A 25 -4.59 -3.60 4.54
N TRP A 26 -3.32 -3.55 4.99
CA TRP A 26 -2.61 -4.73 5.47
C TRP A 26 -3.31 -5.41 6.64
N ALA A 27 -3.78 -4.65 7.62
CA ALA A 27 -4.51 -5.21 8.75
C ALA A 27 -5.81 -5.90 8.31
N ALA A 28 -6.55 -5.31 7.36
CA ALA A 28 -7.77 -5.90 6.81
C ALA A 28 -7.49 -7.21 6.05
N GLN A 29 -6.41 -7.27 5.27
CA GLN A 29 -5.98 -8.50 4.60
C GLN A 29 -5.51 -9.57 5.58
N LEU A 30 -4.82 -9.17 6.67
CA LEU A 30 -4.42 -10.08 7.74
C LEU A 30 -5.61 -10.71 8.45
N GLU A 31 -6.73 -9.98 8.62
CA GLU A 31 -7.98 -10.58 9.13
C GLU A 31 -8.52 -11.66 8.17
N VAL A 32 -8.49 -11.40 6.87
CA VAL A 32 -8.90 -12.39 5.86
C VAL A 32 -8.00 -13.62 5.91
N LEU A 33 -6.69 -13.41 5.94
CA LEU A 33 -5.70 -14.49 6.02
C LEU A 33 -5.83 -15.30 7.31
N ASN A 34 -6.07 -14.66 8.45
CA ASN A 34 -6.26 -15.32 9.74
C ASN A 34 -7.53 -16.19 9.76
N ASP A 35 -8.64 -15.67 9.24
CA ASP A 35 -9.89 -16.43 9.10
C ASP A 35 -9.72 -17.63 8.14
N PHE A 36 -9.00 -17.43 7.03
CA PHE A 36 -8.66 -18.49 6.06
C PHE A 36 -7.74 -19.55 6.69
N ASP A 37 -6.67 -19.16 7.39
CA ASP A 37 -5.74 -20.07 8.07
C ASP A 37 -6.47 -20.95 9.10
N LYS A 38 -7.36 -20.33 9.88
CA LYS A 38 -8.21 -21.05 10.83
C LYS A 38 -9.11 -22.06 10.13
N ALA A 39 -9.82 -21.64 9.07
CA ALA A 39 -10.70 -22.50 8.29
C ALA A 39 -9.93 -23.67 7.66
N CYS A 40 -8.75 -23.43 7.11
CA CYS A 40 -7.89 -24.47 6.56
C CYS A 40 -7.46 -25.49 7.61
N ARG A 41 -6.97 -25.04 8.77
CA ARG A 41 -6.54 -25.92 9.86
C ARG A 41 -7.68 -26.79 10.40
N GLU A 42 -8.85 -26.21 10.61
CA GLU A 42 -10.03 -26.94 11.14
C GLU A 42 -10.58 -27.97 10.15
N ASN A 43 -10.32 -27.83 8.85
CA ASN A 43 -10.81 -28.72 7.80
C ASN A 43 -9.73 -29.62 7.16
N GLY A 44 -8.52 -29.61 7.72
CA GLY A 44 -7.39 -30.40 7.23
C GLY A 44 -7.03 -30.06 5.78
N LEU A 45 -6.92 -28.76 5.47
CA LEU A 45 -6.47 -28.22 4.21
C LEU A 45 -5.04 -27.64 4.39
N GLU A 46 -4.16 -27.93 3.46
CA GLU A 46 -2.81 -27.36 3.43
C GLU A 46 -2.74 -26.23 2.41
N TYR A 47 -2.12 -25.14 2.81
CA TYR A 47 -1.79 -24.02 1.94
C TYR A 47 -0.38 -23.52 2.26
N TYR A 48 0.17 -22.68 1.40
CA TYR A 48 1.51 -22.12 1.54
C TYR A 48 1.48 -20.64 1.11
N ALA A 49 2.25 -19.79 1.78
CA ALA A 49 2.56 -18.46 1.25
C ALA A 49 3.22 -18.60 -0.13
N ASP A 50 2.90 -17.71 -1.04
CA ASP A 50 3.44 -17.71 -2.40
C ASP A 50 4.00 -16.32 -2.76
N TRP A 51 4.70 -16.21 -3.86
CA TRP A 51 5.22 -14.97 -4.44
C TRP A 51 5.80 -13.97 -3.41
N GLY A 52 5.30 -12.70 -3.46
CA GLY A 52 5.66 -11.61 -2.57
C GLY A 52 5.40 -11.92 -1.10
N THR A 53 4.32 -12.62 -0.79
CA THR A 53 3.97 -13.01 0.57
C THR A 53 4.98 -13.98 1.18
N MET A 54 5.44 -15.00 0.43
CA MET A 54 6.50 -15.90 0.90
C MET A 54 7.82 -15.15 1.07
N LEU A 55 8.19 -14.31 0.13
CA LEU A 55 9.39 -13.48 0.21
C LEU A 55 9.33 -12.52 1.39
N GLY A 56 8.18 -11.90 1.64
CA GLY A 56 7.92 -11.04 2.78
C GLY A 56 8.10 -11.76 4.10
N ALA A 57 7.47 -12.92 4.26
CA ALA A 57 7.62 -13.76 5.46
C ALA A 57 9.10 -14.12 5.75
N VAL A 58 9.86 -14.47 4.73
CA VAL A 58 11.27 -14.91 4.87
C VAL A 58 12.22 -13.74 5.11
N ARG A 59 12.02 -12.61 4.42
CA ARG A 59 12.99 -11.50 4.38
C ARG A 59 12.65 -10.37 5.35
N HIS A 60 11.35 -10.06 5.51
CA HIS A 60 10.87 -8.92 6.29
C HIS A 60 10.14 -9.34 7.58
N GLY A 61 9.70 -10.59 7.69
CA GLY A 61 8.82 -11.04 8.77
C GLY A 61 7.41 -10.46 8.68
N GLY A 62 6.99 -10.00 7.50
CA GLY A 62 5.73 -9.35 7.22
C GLY A 62 5.63 -8.92 5.76
N PHE A 63 4.79 -7.94 5.48
CA PHE A 63 4.70 -7.37 4.13
C PHE A 63 6.04 -6.79 3.66
N ILE A 64 6.31 -6.94 2.39
CA ILE A 64 7.32 -6.15 1.71
C ILE A 64 6.80 -4.70 1.71
N PRO A 65 7.57 -3.68 2.11
CA PRO A 65 7.03 -2.32 2.30
C PRO A 65 6.35 -1.71 1.07
N TRP A 66 6.77 -2.12 -0.12
CA TRP A 66 6.22 -1.68 -1.41
C TRP A 66 5.28 -2.70 -2.05
N ASP A 67 4.69 -3.59 -1.23
CA ASP A 67 3.73 -4.62 -1.66
C ASP A 67 2.40 -4.45 -0.92
N ASP A 68 1.29 -4.73 -1.60
CA ASP A 68 -0.04 -4.42 -1.08
C ASP A 68 -1.04 -5.59 -1.19
N ASP A 69 -0.57 -6.81 -1.52
CA ASP A 69 -1.40 -8.00 -1.63
C ASP A 69 -0.88 -9.19 -0.83
N ILE A 70 -1.72 -10.20 -0.69
CA ILE A 70 -1.40 -11.48 -0.07
C ILE A 70 -1.68 -12.60 -1.06
N ASP A 71 -0.62 -13.29 -1.46
CA ASP A 71 -0.67 -14.48 -2.28
C ASP A 71 -0.45 -15.75 -1.46
N VAL A 72 -1.31 -16.73 -1.67
CA VAL A 72 -1.13 -18.09 -1.16
C VAL A 72 -1.36 -19.11 -2.26
N CYS A 73 -0.82 -20.30 -2.09
CA CYS A 73 -1.08 -21.40 -3.01
C CYS A 73 -1.50 -22.68 -2.27
N MET A 74 -2.25 -23.52 -2.96
CA MET A 74 -2.71 -24.81 -2.46
C MET A 74 -2.44 -25.90 -3.48
N LYS A 75 -2.04 -27.10 -3.06
CA LYS A 75 -2.03 -28.26 -3.96
C LYS A 75 -3.42 -28.49 -4.54
N ARG A 76 -3.53 -28.85 -5.80
CA ARG A 76 -4.80 -29.01 -6.52
C ARG A 76 -5.90 -29.76 -5.72
N PRO A 77 -5.64 -30.88 -5.03
CA PRO A 77 -6.69 -31.57 -4.26
C PRO A 77 -7.24 -30.73 -3.10
N ASP A 78 -6.39 -29.98 -2.40
CA ASP A 78 -6.81 -29.07 -1.31
C ASP A 78 -7.52 -27.84 -1.84
N TYR A 79 -7.04 -27.28 -2.96
CA TYR A 79 -7.69 -26.18 -3.67
C TYR A 79 -9.12 -26.54 -4.09
N ASP A 80 -9.30 -27.66 -4.80
CA ASP A 80 -10.61 -28.14 -5.24
C ASP A 80 -11.53 -28.47 -4.05
N LYS A 81 -10.98 -28.99 -2.95
CA LYS A 81 -11.72 -29.24 -1.71
C LYS A 81 -12.15 -27.93 -1.07
N PHE A 82 -11.23 -26.95 -0.99
CA PHE A 82 -11.55 -25.61 -0.46
C PHE A 82 -12.70 -24.98 -1.23
N LEU A 83 -12.64 -24.90 -2.55
CA LEU A 83 -13.70 -24.30 -3.37
C LEU A 83 -15.08 -24.91 -3.10
N LYS A 84 -15.15 -26.22 -2.90
CA LYS A 84 -16.41 -26.94 -2.61
C LYS A 84 -17.01 -26.60 -1.25
N ILE A 85 -16.18 -26.31 -0.26
CA ILE A 85 -16.65 -26.12 1.13
C ILE A 85 -16.51 -24.67 1.63
N ALA A 86 -15.86 -23.79 0.89
CA ALA A 86 -15.48 -22.46 1.31
C ALA A 86 -16.66 -21.64 1.85
N LYS A 87 -17.81 -21.62 1.14
CA LYS A 87 -19.04 -20.95 1.61
C LYS A 87 -19.57 -21.47 2.96
N LYS A 88 -19.15 -22.66 3.38
CA LYS A 88 -19.58 -23.28 4.64
C LYS A 88 -18.59 -23.01 5.78
N ILE A 89 -17.31 -22.90 5.44
CA ILE A 89 -16.23 -22.82 6.43
C ILE A 89 -15.72 -21.40 6.65
N MET A 90 -15.95 -20.49 5.69
CA MET A 90 -15.62 -19.09 5.86
C MET A 90 -16.73 -18.34 6.63
N PRO A 91 -16.38 -17.30 7.37
CA PRO A 91 -17.37 -16.46 8.06
C PRO A 91 -18.39 -15.84 7.09
N ASP A 92 -19.58 -15.50 7.62
CA ASP A 92 -20.60 -14.79 6.86
C ASP A 92 -20.05 -13.45 6.33
N GLY A 93 -20.46 -13.10 5.11
CA GLY A 93 -20.03 -11.87 4.42
C GLY A 93 -18.81 -12.04 3.51
N TYR A 94 -18.06 -13.14 3.65
CA TYR A 94 -16.98 -13.45 2.70
C TYR A 94 -17.55 -13.94 1.37
N ASP A 95 -16.84 -13.63 0.30
CA ASP A 95 -17.18 -14.13 -1.05
C ASP A 95 -15.95 -14.63 -1.80
N ILE A 96 -16.19 -15.34 -2.89
CA ILE A 96 -15.15 -15.94 -3.72
C ILE A 96 -15.35 -15.49 -5.14
N TYR A 97 -14.29 -14.94 -5.72
CA TYR A 97 -14.18 -14.65 -7.15
C TYR A 97 -13.24 -15.67 -7.80
N ASN A 98 -13.73 -16.36 -8.80
CA ASN A 98 -12.98 -17.31 -9.62
C ASN A 98 -13.72 -17.55 -10.94
N LEU A 99 -13.19 -18.43 -11.79
CA LEU A 99 -13.77 -18.77 -13.09
C LEU A 99 -15.21 -19.34 -13.02
N GLU A 100 -15.61 -19.96 -11.89
CA GLU A 100 -16.97 -20.52 -11.73
C GLU A 100 -17.97 -19.45 -11.25
N ALA A 101 -17.51 -18.53 -10.39
CA ALA A 101 -18.36 -17.52 -9.77
C ALA A 101 -18.59 -16.30 -10.66
N ASP A 102 -17.64 -15.99 -11.54
CA ASP A 102 -17.71 -14.86 -12.47
C ASP A 102 -17.44 -15.32 -13.91
N GLU A 103 -18.49 -15.28 -14.75
CA GLU A 103 -18.42 -15.68 -16.15
C GLU A 103 -17.56 -14.78 -17.04
N HIS A 104 -17.19 -13.59 -16.55
CA HIS A 104 -16.30 -12.65 -17.24
C HIS A 104 -14.85 -12.74 -16.76
N SER A 105 -14.61 -13.50 -15.69
CA SER A 105 -13.26 -13.71 -15.17
C SER A 105 -12.37 -14.48 -16.14
N ASP A 106 -11.15 -14.01 -16.28
CA ASP A 106 -10.06 -14.73 -16.97
C ASP A 106 -8.92 -15.12 -16.03
N ASN A 107 -9.10 -14.84 -14.76
CA ASN A 107 -8.10 -15.09 -13.76
C ASN A 107 -8.12 -16.57 -13.33
N MET A 108 -6.98 -17.23 -13.45
CA MET A 108 -6.82 -18.66 -13.12
C MET A 108 -6.62 -18.92 -11.63
N LEU A 109 -6.68 -17.87 -10.81
CA LEU A 109 -6.65 -17.97 -9.34
C LEU A 109 -8.04 -17.71 -8.75
N THR A 110 -8.17 -18.01 -7.48
CA THR A 110 -9.35 -17.65 -6.68
C THR A 110 -9.01 -16.49 -5.77
N ARG A 111 -9.82 -15.44 -5.79
CA ARG A 111 -9.76 -14.36 -4.83
C ARG A 111 -10.80 -14.56 -3.74
N LEU A 112 -10.35 -14.70 -2.50
CA LEU A 112 -11.19 -14.71 -1.30
C LEU A 112 -11.25 -13.29 -0.74
N ILE A 113 -12.44 -12.71 -0.68
CA ILE A 113 -12.66 -11.31 -0.28
C ILE A 113 -13.57 -11.20 0.95
N ASN A 114 -13.36 -10.15 1.72
CA ASN A 114 -14.10 -9.85 2.95
C ASN A 114 -15.51 -9.30 2.73
N ALA A 115 -15.84 -8.87 1.51
CA ALA A 115 -17.17 -8.39 1.10
C ALA A 115 -17.23 -8.18 -0.41
N LYS A 116 -18.45 -8.07 -0.96
CA LYS A 116 -18.70 -7.71 -2.37
C LYS A 116 -18.60 -6.21 -2.66
N HIS A 117 -18.79 -5.39 -1.65
CA HIS A 117 -18.89 -3.94 -1.81
C HIS A 117 -18.15 -3.22 -0.69
N ILE A 118 -17.78 -1.98 -0.97
CA ILE A 118 -17.29 -1.02 0.02
C ILE A 118 -18.37 -0.84 1.10
N GLY A 119 -17.97 -0.76 2.36
CA GLY A 119 -18.92 -0.62 3.46
C GLY A 119 -18.37 0.22 4.61
N PHE A 120 -19.24 1.07 5.15
CA PHE A 120 -18.93 2.01 6.24
C PHE A 120 -19.69 1.67 7.52
N ASP A 121 -20.31 0.48 7.61
CA ASP A 121 -20.96 0.08 8.85
C ASP A 121 -19.94 -0.16 9.98
N GLU A 122 -20.34 0.17 11.20
CA GLU A 122 -19.43 0.19 12.35
C GLU A 122 -18.86 -1.19 12.67
N GLU A 123 -19.66 -2.26 12.55
CA GLU A 123 -19.20 -3.62 12.86
C GLU A 123 -18.14 -4.08 11.86
N ARG A 124 -18.35 -3.79 10.58
CA ARG A 124 -17.37 -4.06 9.52
C ARG A 124 -16.08 -3.28 9.74
N LEU A 125 -16.18 -1.96 9.91
CA LEU A 125 -15.01 -1.11 10.14
C LEU A 125 -14.24 -1.55 11.40
N LYS A 126 -14.94 -1.98 12.44
CA LYS A 126 -14.33 -2.51 13.66
C LYS A 126 -13.56 -3.81 13.40
N LYS A 127 -14.12 -4.74 12.61
CA LYS A 127 -13.48 -5.99 12.25
C LYS A 127 -12.26 -5.76 11.35
N PHE A 128 -12.34 -4.83 10.40
CA PHE A 128 -11.30 -4.56 9.41
C PHE A 128 -10.53 -3.25 9.66
N HIS A 129 -10.38 -2.88 10.93
CA HIS A 129 -9.48 -1.82 11.42
C HIS A 129 -9.67 -0.45 10.75
N GLY A 130 -10.91 -0.09 10.45
CA GLY A 130 -11.25 1.19 9.80
C GLY A 130 -11.10 1.19 8.28
N PHE A 131 -10.72 0.06 7.65
CA PHE A 131 -10.57 -0.07 6.21
C PHE A 131 -11.92 -0.36 5.54
N PRO A 132 -12.50 0.58 4.77
CA PRO A 132 -13.84 0.43 4.21
C PRO A 132 -13.89 -0.36 2.90
N TYR A 133 -12.75 -0.48 2.20
CA TYR A 133 -12.67 -1.09 0.87
C TYR A 133 -12.72 -2.62 0.95
N VAL A 134 -12.86 -3.25 -0.20
CA VAL A 134 -12.79 -4.70 -0.33
C VAL A 134 -11.33 -5.12 -0.16
N ALA A 135 -11.08 -5.99 0.81
CA ALA A 135 -9.78 -6.62 1.04
C ALA A 135 -9.88 -8.13 0.84
N GLY A 136 -8.81 -8.75 0.38
CA GLY A 136 -8.82 -10.18 0.09
C GLY A 136 -7.42 -10.78 0.06
N ILE A 137 -7.40 -12.07 -0.25
CA ILE A 137 -6.19 -12.84 -0.54
C ILE A 137 -6.36 -13.59 -1.86
N ASP A 138 -5.29 -13.75 -2.61
CA ASP A 138 -5.26 -14.49 -3.84
C ASP A 138 -4.76 -15.91 -3.58
N ILE A 139 -5.52 -16.91 -4.07
CA ILE A 139 -5.27 -18.33 -3.85
C ILE A 139 -5.01 -19.00 -5.19
N SER A 140 -3.78 -19.41 -5.44
CA SER A 140 -3.37 -20.08 -6.67
C SER A 140 -3.35 -21.60 -6.52
N PRO A 141 -3.82 -22.38 -7.50
CA PRO A 141 -3.61 -23.81 -7.52
C PRO A 141 -2.17 -24.15 -7.86
N LEU A 142 -1.61 -25.14 -7.17
CA LEU A 142 -0.38 -25.84 -7.55
C LEU A 142 -0.76 -27.15 -8.23
N ASP A 143 -0.46 -27.23 -9.50
CA ASP A 143 -0.79 -28.35 -10.37
C ASP A 143 0.35 -29.34 -10.50
N PHE A 144 0.00 -30.61 -10.66
CA PHE A 144 0.97 -31.68 -10.81
C PHE A 144 1.40 -31.90 -12.26
N ILE A 145 2.71 -32.08 -12.45
CA ILE A 145 3.32 -32.29 -13.77
C ILE A 145 3.91 -33.72 -13.82
N PRO A 146 3.50 -34.52 -14.78
CA PRO A 146 3.91 -35.93 -14.86
C PRO A 146 5.43 -36.09 -15.00
N TRP A 147 5.94 -37.22 -14.51
CA TRP A 147 7.36 -37.53 -14.65
C TRP A 147 7.72 -38.04 -16.05
N LYS A 148 6.74 -38.60 -16.79
CA LYS A 148 6.94 -39.00 -18.19
C LYS A 148 6.92 -37.74 -19.07
N LYS A 149 7.98 -37.56 -19.83
CA LYS A 149 8.14 -36.38 -20.67
C LYS A 149 6.99 -36.24 -21.68
N GLU A 150 6.54 -37.34 -22.29
CA GLU A 150 5.45 -37.32 -23.28
C GLU A 150 4.14 -36.81 -22.70
N ASP A 151 3.81 -37.23 -21.46
CA ASP A 151 2.61 -36.78 -20.75
C ASP A 151 2.74 -35.30 -20.31
N ALA A 152 3.91 -34.88 -19.85
CA ALA A 152 4.19 -33.48 -19.49
C ALA A 152 4.15 -32.55 -20.72
N ASP A 153 4.74 -32.97 -21.85
CA ASP A 153 4.69 -32.24 -23.11
C ASP A 153 3.25 -32.17 -23.64
N PHE A 154 2.46 -33.24 -23.50
CA PHE A 154 1.05 -33.22 -23.87
C PHE A 154 0.26 -32.18 -23.04
N GLN A 155 0.36 -32.24 -21.70
CA GLN A 155 -0.32 -31.29 -20.83
C GLN A 155 0.06 -29.85 -21.19
N LYS A 156 1.36 -29.57 -21.27
CA LYS A 156 1.87 -28.22 -21.62
C LYS A 156 1.35 -27.74 -22.97
N ASN A 157 1.40 -28.58 -24.00
CA ASN A 157 0.94 -28.22 -25.34
C ASN A 157 -0.56 -27.92 -25.37
N MET A 158 -1.37 -28.74 -24.69
CA MET A 158 -2.82 -28.54 -24.63
C MET A 158 -3.17 -27.26 -23.88
N VAL A 159 -2.52 -27.00 -22.75
CA VAL A 159 -2.69 -25.75 -21.99
C VAL A 159 -2.28 -24.54 -22.85
N CYS A 160 -1.15 -24.62 -23.57
CA CYS A 160 -0.72 -23.56 -24.50
C CYS A 160 -1.75 -23.28 -25.61
N ILE A 161 -2.26 -24.33 -26.25
CA ILE A 161 -3.23 -24.21 -27.34
C ILE A 161 -4.53 -23.58 -26.84
N VAL A 162 -5.11 -24.10 -25.75
CA VAL A 162 -6.38 -23.59 -25.21
C VAL A 162 -6.23 -22.16 -24.72
N ASN A 163 -5.14 -21.82 -24.03
CA ASN A 163 -4.86 -20.44 -23.60
C ASN A 163 -4.73 -19.48 -24.78
N SER A 164 -4.03 -19.89 -25.86
CA SER A 164 -3.91 -19.09 -27.07
C SER A 164 -5.25 -18.86 -27.74
N VAL A 165 -6.08 -19.89 -27.84
CA VAL A 165 -7.43 -19.78 -28.42
C VAL A 165 -8.34 -18.92 -27.55
N ALA A 166 -8.26 -19.02 -26.22
CA ALA A 166 -9.00 -18.14 -25.33
C ALA A 166 -8.63 -16.67 -25.53
N LYS A 167 -7.34 -16.35 -25.69
CA LYS A 167 -6.88 -14.99 -26.01
C LYS A 167 -7.35 -14.50 -27.38
N LEU A 168 -7.30 -15.37 -28.40
CA LEU A 168 -7.82 -15.04 -29.73
C LEU A 168 -9.32 -14.78 -29.71
N TYR A 169 -10.08 -15.57 -28.93
CA TYR A 169 -11.52 -15.39 -28.79
C TYR A 169 -11.88 -14.04 -28.14
N ARG A 170 -11.18 -13.65 -27.09
CA ARG A 170 -11.35 -12.32 -26.48
C ARG A 170 -11.01 -11.17 -27.44
N LYS A 171 -10.00 -11.36 -28.27
CA LYS A 171 -9.68 -10.41 -29.34
C LYS A 171 -10.83 -10.32 -30.34
N TYR A 172 -11.40 -11.46 -30.73
CA TYR A 172 -12.59 -11.52 -31.59
C TYR A 172 -13.79 -10.78 -30.98
N GLU A 173 -14.09 -10.99 -29.68
CA GLU A 173 -15.17 -10.29 -28.98
C GLU A 173 -15.03 -8.75 -29.01
N LYS A 174 -13.80 -8.24 -29.06
CA LYS A 174 -13.52 -6.79 -29.14
C LYS A 174 -13.56 -6.25 -30.57
N GLU A 175 -13.07 -7.01 -31.53
CA GLU A 175 -12.83 -6.55 -32.92
C GLU A 175 -13.92 -7.02 -33.90
N GLU A 176 -14.75 -8.02 -33.55
CA GLU A 176 -15.81 -8.65 -34.38
C GLU A 176 -15.31 -9.08 -35.79
N ASN A 177 -14.06 -9.55 -35.85
CA ASN A 177 -13.39 -9.92 -37.11
C ASN A 177 -13.75 -11.35 -37.56
N GLU A 178 -14.54 -11.49 -38.61
CA GLU A 178 -15.00 -12.76 -39.19
C GLU A 178 -13.85 -13.73 -39.57
N SER A 179 -12.73 -13.21 -40.09
CA SER A 179 -11.57 -14.04 -40.44
C SER A 179 -10.96 -14.68 -39.20
N LEU A 180 -10.92 -13.95 -38.09
CA LEU A 180 -10.44 -14.46 -36.81
C LEU A 180 -11.38 -15.52 -36.25
N LEU A 181 -12.68 -15.36 -36.42
CA LEU A 181 -13.67 -16.35 -35.99
C LEU A 181 -13.50 -17.68 -36.73
N GLU A 182 -13.24 -17.68 -38.04
CA GLU A 182 -13.01 -18.91 -38.82
C GLU A 182 -11.73 -19.63 -38.38
N GLU A 183 -10.69 -18.88 -38.07
CA GLU A 183 -9.45 -19.43 -37.49
C GLU A 183 -9.74 -20.10 -36.13
N ILE A 184 -10.45 -19.41 -35.23
CA ILE A 184 -10.85 -19.94 -33.92
C ILE A 184 -11.65 -21.23 -34.07
N LYS A 185 -12.66 -21.26 -34.96
CA LYS A 185 -13.46 -22.48 -35.21
C LYS A 185 -12.60 -23.66 -35.62
N SER A 186 -11.57 -23.46 -36.44
CA SER A 186 -10.65 -24.53 -36.84
C SER A 186 -9.89 -25.10 -35.65
N TYR A 187 -9.35 -24.24 -34.73
CA TYR A 187 -8.70 -24.72 -33.51
C TYR A 187 -9.66 -25.39 -32.56
N ILE A 188 -10.87 -24.87 -32.41
CA ILE A 188 -11.90 -25.47 -31.54
C ILE A 188 -12.24 -26.87 -31.97
N GLY A 189 -12.40 -27.14 -33.26
CA GLY A 189 -12.65 -28.50 -33.77
C GLY A 189 -11.53 -29.48 -33.41
N GLN A 190 -10.29 -29.03 -33.34
CA GLN A 190 -9.15 -29.88 -32.91
C GLN A 190 -9.19 -30.09 -31.39
N ILE A 191 -9.42 -29.02 -30.60
CA ILE A 191 -9.53 -29.10 -29.13
C ILE A 191 -10.65 -30.04 -28.71
N GLU A 192 -11.84 -29.92 -29.30
CA GLU A 192 -12.99 -30.77 -29.01
C GLU A 192 -12.68 -32.26 -29.27
N LYS A 193 -11.96 -32.53 -30.36
CA LYS A 193 -11.54 -33.90 -30.68
C LYS A 193 -10.49 -34.43 -29.71
N MET A 194 -9.48 -33.63 -29.36
CA MET A 194 -8.38 -34.06 -28.49
C MET A 194 -8.82 -34.21 -27.04
N CYS A 195 -9.69 -33.32 -26.55
CA CYS A 195 -10.21 -33.36 -25.18
C CYS A 195 -11.48 -34.21 -25.03
N ALA A 196 -12.01 -34.78 -26.11
CA ALA A 196 -13.28 -35.54 -26.14
C ALA A 196 -14.46 -34.77 -25.52
N ILE A 197 -14.57 -33.48 -25.81
CA ILE A 197 -15.59 -32.55 -25.30
C ILE A 197 -16.36 -31.89 -26.44
N LYS A 198 -17.42 -31.17 -26.08
CA LYS A 198 -18.16 -30.32 -27.02
C LYS A 198 -18.36 -28.95 -26.34
N LEU A 199 -17.98 -27.88 -27.01
CA LEU A 199 -18.17 -26.51 -26.56
C LEU A 199 -19.46 -25.94 -27.18
N ASP A 200 -20.20 -25.17 -26.37
CA ASP A 200 -21.50 -24.64 -26.77
C ASP A 200 -21.35 -23.15 -27.13
N TRP A 201 -21.42 -22.81 -28.42
CA TRP A 201 -21.35 -21.45 -28.94
C TRP A 201 -22.50 -20.54 -28.49
N LYS A 202 -23.55 -21.08 -27.87
CA LYS A 202 -24.69 -20.29 -27.36
C LYS A 202 -24.50 -19.83 -25.91
N ARG A 203 -23.48 -20.32 -25.23
CA ARG A 203 -23.11 -19.94 -23.87
C ARG A 203 -21.88 -19.03 -23.89
N ASN A 204 -21.52 -18.45 -22.74
CA ASN A 204 -20.26 -17.73 -22.62
C ASN A 204 -19.09 -18.65 -23.04
N PHE A 205 -18.55 -18.36 -24.22
CA PHE A 205 -17.58 -19.24 -24.86
C PHE A 205 -16.19 -19.04 -24.25
N ALA A 206 -15.85 -17.80 -23.88
CA ALA A 206 -14.60 -17.48 -23.20
C ALA A 206 -14.51 -18.22 -21.85
N GLN A 207 -15.59 -18.22 -21.06
CA GLN A 207 -15.65 -18.95 -19.80
C GLN A 207 -15.45 -20.47 -20.01
N GLN A 208 -16.08 -21.07 -21.02
CA GLN A 208 -15.89 -22.50 -21.30
C GLN A 208 -14.43 -22.83 -21.62
N LEU A 209 -13.72 -21.97 -22.36
CA LEU A 209 -12.29 -22.14 -22.66
C LEU A 209 -11.45 -22.02 -21.39
N ASN A 210 -11.73 -21.04 -20.53
CA ASN A 210 -11.03 -20.87 -19.27
C ASN A 210 -11.27 -22.06 -18.31
N MET A 211 -12.49 -22.57 -18.22
CA MET A 211 -12.81 -23.77 -17.44
C MET A 211 -12.13 -25.01 -17.98
N LEU A 212 -11.99 -25.12 -19.32
CA LEU A 212 -11.23 -26.22 -19.94
C LEU A 212 -9.73 -26.07 -19.61
N LEU A 213 -9.21 -24.85 -19.67
CA LEU A 213 -7.82 -24.55 -19.34
C LEU A 213 -7.49 -24.97 -17.90
N ASP A 214 -8.33 -24.61 -16.93
CA ASP A 214 -8.18 -25.02 -15.54
C ASP A 214 -8.18 -26.54 -15.36
N ARG A 215 -9.12 -27.23 -16.03
CA ARG A 215 -9.16 -28.70 -16.01
C ARG A 215 -7.92 -29.36 -16.61
N LEU A 216 -7.33 -28.78 -17.64
CA LEU A 216 -6.09 -29.26 -18.25
C LEU A 216 -4.88 -29.02 -17.34
N CYS A 217 -4.86 -27.94 -16.59
CA CYS A 217 -3.84 -27.70 -15.56
C CYS A 217 -3.93 -28.77 -14.46
N GLY A 218 -5.12 -29.04 -13.94
CA GLY A 218 -5.37 -30.09 -12.93
C GLY A 218 -5.51 -31.51 -13.45
N LEU A 219 -5.02 -31.85 -14.66
CA LEU A 219 -5.27 -33.13 -15.34
C LEU A 219 -4.66 -34.32 -14.62
N TYR A 220 -3.50 -34.19 -14.01
CA TYR A 220 -2.73 -35.28 -13.42
C TYR A 220 -2.80 -35.28 -11.90
N ARG A 221 -2.69 -36.48 -11.30
CA ARG A 221 -2.70 -36.64 -9.84
C ARG A 221 -1.28 -36.73 -9.28
N GLU A 222 -1.16 -36.48 -7.98
CA GLU A 222 0.13 -36.44 -7.27
C GLU A 222 0.96 -37.72 -7.44
N ASP A 223 0.32 -38.90 -7.43
CA ASP A 223 0.98 -40.19 -7.54
C ASP A 223 1.60 -40.44 -8.92
N GLU A 224 1.13 -39.74 -9.95
CA GLU A 224 1.62 -39.82 -11.34
C GLU A 224 2.74 -38.81 -11.65
N CYS A 225 3.07 -37.90 -10.70
CA CYS A 225 3.84 -36.73 -10.97
C CYS A 225 5.10 -36.64 -10.12
N LYS A 226 6.11 -35.96 -10.69
CA LYS A 226 7.38 -35.66 -10.04
C LYS A 226 7.53 -34.19 -9.70
N TYR A 227 6.87 -33.34 -10.45
CA TYR A 227 6.92 -31.89 -10.33
C TYR A 227 5.57 -31.32 -9.95
N ILE A 228 5.59 -30.12 -9.37
CA ILE A 228 4.43 -29.33 -9.01
C ILE A 228 4.72 -27.86 -9.30
N GLY A 229 3.70 -27.08 -9.64
CA GLY A 229 3.87 -25.63 -9.84
C GLY A 229 2.67 -24.97 -10.47
N ASN A 230 2.83 -23.70 -10.80
CA ASN A 230 1.84 -22.94 -11.56
C ASN A 230 2.09 -23.15 -13.07
N ILE A 231 1.27 -23.97 -13.71
CA ILE A 231 1.45 -24.35 -15.12
C ILE A 231 1.31 -23.14 -16.05
N ILE A 232 0.43 -22.19 -15.72
CA ILE A 232 0.24 -20.99 -16.55
C ILE A 232 1.49 -20.12 -16.54
N GLU A 233 2.07 -19.89 -15.37
CA GLU A 233 3.32 -19.13 -15.24
C GLU A 233 4.53 -19.89 -15.82
N TRP A 234 4.55 -21.19 -15.67
CA TRP A 234 5.56 -22.02 -16.33
C TRP A 234 5.54 -21.87 -17.87
N MET A 235 4.35 -21.82 -18.47
CA MET A 235 4.24 -21.58 -19.91
C MET A 235 4.80 -20.23 -20.34
N LYS A 236 4.55 -19.17 -19.53
CA LYS A 236 4.97 -17.81 -19.85
C LYS A 236 6.48 -17.61 -19.66
N SER A 237 7.01 -18.08 -18.53
CA SER A 237 8.36 -17.77 -18.06
C SER A 237 9.38 -18.90 -18.21
N GLY A 238 8.91 -20.14 -18.39
CA GLY A 238 9.73 -21.35 -18.31
C GLY A 238 10.16 -21.71 -16.87
N LYS A 239 9.70 -20.97 -15.86
CA LYS A 239 9.96 -21.17 -14.44
C LYS A 239 8.68 -21.61 -13.71
N MET A 240 8.71 -21.67 -12.39
CA MET A 240 7.54 -21.96 -11.54
C MET A 240 7.10 -23.41 -11.52
N ILE A 241 8.01 -24.33 -11.80
CA ILE A 241 7.82 -25.76 -11.54
C ILE A 241 8.96 -26.28 -10.65
N TYR A 242 8.60 -27.02 -9.64
CA TYR A 242 9.51 -27.50 -8.61
C TYR A 242 9.38 -29.00 -8.40
N PRO A 243 10.43 -29.70 -7.90
CA PRO A 243 10.24 -31.02 -7.35
C PRO A 243 9.11 -31.03 -6.33
N LYS A 244 8.14 -31.93 -6.44
CA LYS A 244 6.96 -31.94 -5.55
C LYS A 244 7.30 -32.09 -4.07
N ASP A 245 8.45 -32.69 -3.74
CA ASP A 245 8.95 -32.84 -2.39
C ASP A 245 9.33 -31.52 -1.71
N TYR A 246 9.47 -30.41 -2.47
CA TYR A 246 9.66 -29.08 -1.89
C TYR A 246 8.46 -28.64 -1.03
N TYR A 247 7.26 -29.15 -1.35
CA TYR A 247 6.00 -28.84 -0.68
C TYR A 247 5.51 -29.95 0.29
N ASN A 248 6.36 -30.95 0.62
CA ASN A 248 5.96 -32.03 1.53
C ASN A 248 5.97 -31.64 3.00
N ASN A 249 6.71 -30.60 3.37
CA ASN A 249 6.83 -30.14 4.73
C ASN A 249 6.69 -28.62 4.79
N ILE A 250 6.01 -28.14 5.81
CA ILE A 250 5.82 -26.72 6.10
C ILE A 250 6.67 -26.27 7.30
N VAL A 251 6.99 -24.99 7.28
CA VAL A 251 7.51 -24.25 8.43
C VAL A 251 6.62 -23.02 8.58
N ARG A 252 6.18 -22.70 9.80
CA ARG A 252 5.44 -21.46 10.03
C ARG A 252 6.43 -20.34 10.34
N MET A 253 6.37 -19.28 9.56
CA MET A 253 7.21 -18.09 9.71
C MET A 253 6.40 -16.90 10.22
N PRO A 254 7.02 -15.97 10.96
CA PRO A 254 6.40 -14.70 11.31
C PRO A 254 5.93 -13.96 10.05
N PHE A 255 4.76 -13.35 10.14
CA PHE A 255 4.21 -12.45 9.12
C PHE A 255 3.37 -11.39 9.82
N GLU A 256 3.91 -10.19 10.01
CA GLU A 256 3.37 -9.15 10.90
C GLU A 256 3.08 -9.73 12.30
N ASN A 257 1.84 -9.68 12.76
CA ASN A 257 1.42 -10.19 14.08
C ASN A 257 0.88 -11.63 14.06
N ILE A 258 1.03 -12.36 12.95
CA ILE A 258 0.64 -13.78 12.81
C ILE A 258 1.82 -14.63 12.37
N THR A 259 1.56 -15.90 12.11
CA THR A 259 2.49 -16.80 11.41
C THR A 259 1.81 -17.40 10.19
N ILE A 260 2.55 -17.55 9.09
CA ILE A 260 2.07 -18.11 7.83
C ILE A 260 2.87 -19.37 7.46
N PRO A 261 2.24 -20.42 6.90
CA PRO A 261 2.97 -21.59 6.44
C PRO A 261 3.74 -21.31 5.15
N VAL A 262 5.02 -21.66 5.14
CA VAL A 262 5.87 -21.64 3.94
C VAL A 262 6.42 -23.05 3.69
N PRO A 263 6.71 -23.45 2.44
CA PRO A 263 7.39 -24.71 2.15
C PRO A 263 8.74 -24.75 2.86
N ARG A 264 9.13 -25.87 3.46
CA ARG A 264 10.43 -25.98 4.13
C ARG A 264 11.61 -25.70 3.20
N GLN A 265 11.43 -25.91 1.91
CA GLN A 265 12.43 -25.67 0.86
C GLN A 265 12.31 -24.25 0.25
N TYR A 266 11.71 -23.30 0.98
CA TYR A 266 11.48 -21.92 0.53
C TYR A 266 12.73 -21.27 -0.07
N ASP A 267 13.90 -21.52 0.48
CA ASP A 267 15.15 -20.94 -0.01
C ASP A 267 15.44 -21.31 -1.47
N LYS A 268 15.18 -22.59 -1.83
CA LYS A 268 15.33 -23.05 -3.22
C LYS A 268 14.28 -22.44 -4.13
N ILE A 269 13.03 -22.37 -3.67
CA ILE A 269 11.91 -21.80 -4.43
C ILE A 269 12.19 -20.32 -4.70
N LEU A 270 12.53 -19.54 -3.66
CA LEU A 270 12.82 -18.12 -3.79
C LEU A 270 14.07 -17.85 -4.66
N THR A 271 15.10 -18.71 -4.55
CA THR A 271 16.28 -18.60 -5.40
C THR A 271 15.97 -18.85 -6.87
N GLU A 272 15.10 -19.84 -7.19
CA GLU A 272 14.66 -20.09 -8.57
C GLU A 272 13.78 -18.95 -9.13
N LEU A 273 12.93 -18.33 -8.27
CA LEU A 273 12.05 -17.22 -8.66
C LEU A 273 12.83 -15.93 -8.88
N TYR A 274 13.59 -15.52 -7.88
CA TYR A 274 14.15 -14.18 -7.75
C TYR A 274 15.69 -14.11 -7.83
N GLY A 275 16.37 -15.27 -7.94
CA GLY A 275 17.82 -15.32 -7.88
C GLY A 275 18.31 -14.98 -6.46
N ASN A 276 19.14 -13.94 -6.32
CA ASN A 276 19.53 -13.44 -5.00
C ASN A 276 18.40 -12.61 -4.39
N TYR A 277 17.41 -13.29 -3.81
CA TYR A 277 16.20 -12.66 -3.24
C TYR A 277 16.47 -11.78 -1.99
N HIS A 278 17.69 -11.79 -1.45
CA HIS A 278 18.09 -10.86 -0.39
C HIS A 278 18.33 -9.44 -0.92
N VAL A 279 18.55 -9.28 -2.23
CA VAL A 279 18.63 -7.97 -2.87
C VAL A 279 17.21 -7.41 -3.00
N LYS A 280 17.00 -6.22 -2.45
CA LYS A 280 15.71 -5.52 -2.54
C LYS A 280 15.53 -4.92 -3.94
N VAL A 281 14.37 -5.16 -4.53
CA VAL A 281 13.97 -4.61 -5.83
C VAL A 281 12.57 -4.02 -5.65
N HIS A 282 12.37 -2.75 -5.98
CA HIS A 282 11.11 -2.03 -5.79
C HIS A 282 10.15 -2.19 -6.99
N ASN A 283 10.67 -2.43 -8.19
CA ASN A 283 9.87 -2.54 -9.41
C ASN A 283 9.42 -3.99 -9.64
N CYS A 284 8.22 -4.32 -9.18
CA CYS A 284 7.53 -5.58 -9.46
C CYS A 284 6.11 -5.27 -9.93
N ASP A 285 5.97 -4.89 -11.21
CA ASP A 285 4.70 -4.45 -11.78
C ASP A 285 3.79 -5.63 -12.11
N SER A 286 2.82 -5.93 -11.26
CA SER A 286 1.75 -6.86 -11.59
C SER A 286 0.35 -6.22 -11.55
N HIS A 287 0.15 -5.13 -10.81
CA HIS A 287 -1.14 -4.43 -10.64
C HIS A 287 -0.92 -2.98 -10.18
N GLU A 288 -1.99 -2.17 -10.22
CA GLU A 288 -1.98 -0.81 -9.71
C GLU A 288 -1.75 -0.78 -8.19
N TYR A 289 -0.88 0.11 -7.76
CA TYR A 289 -0.53 0.33 -6.36
C TYR A 289 -1.01 1.72 -5.91
N PRO A 290 -1.62 1.84 -4.74
CA PRO A 290 -2.21 0.78 -3.91
C PRO A 290 -3.53 0.27 -4.49
N PHE A 291 -3.84 -1.02 -4.32
CA PHE A 291 -4.98 -1.71 -4.93
C PHE A 291 -6.36 -1.03 -4.69
N PHE A 292 -6.48 -0.23 -3.66
CA PHE A 292 -7.71 0.48 -3.28
C PHE A 292 -7.81 1.91 -3.84
N GLN A 293 -6.81 2.41 -4.56
CA GLN A 293 -6.71 3.83 -4.94
C GLN A 293 -7.87 4.28 -5.83
N GLU A 294 -8.27 3.48 -6.81
CA GLU A 294 -9.39 3.79 -7.69
C GLU A 294 -10.70 3.90 -6.89
N ALA A 295 -10.99 2.91 -6.05
CA ALA A 295 -12.17 2.87 -5.19
C ALA A 295 -12.19 4.06 -4.20
N ARG A 296 -11.04 4.44 -3.65
CA ARG A 296 -10.89 5.62 -2.78
C ARG A 296 -11.26 6.91 -3.52
N ASN A 297 -10.72 7.09 -4.72
CA ASN A 297 -11.01 8.28 -5.53
C ASN A 297 -12.49 8.38 -5.88
N GLU A 298 -13.12 7.28 -6.31
CA GLU A 298 -14.54 7.23 -6.63
C GLU A 298 -15.42 7.66 -5.43
N ILE A 299 -15.19 7.10 -4.24
CA ILE A 299 -16.03 7.43 -3.08
C ILE A 299 -15.82 8.86 -2.58
N ILE A 300 -14.62 9.45 -2.75
CA ILE A 300 -14.39 10.87 -2.51
C ILE A 300 -15.19 11.73 -3.48
N GLU A 301 -15.21 11.39 -4.77
CA GLU A 301 -16.01 12.07 -5.79
C GLU A 301 -17.52 11.99 -5.51
N TYR A 302 -17.99 10.88 -4.94
CA TYR A 302 -19.38 10.75 -4.45
C TYR A 302 -19.66 11.53 -3.16
N GLY A 303 -18.68 12.24 -2.60
CA GLY A 303 -18.85 13.11 -1.44
C GLY A 303 -18.83 12.39 -0.10
N VAL A 304 -18.27 11.17 -0.03
CA VAL A 304 -18.02 10.49 1.24
C VAL A 304 -16.89 11.18 1.99
N ASN A 305 -17.12 11.49 3.26
CA ASN A 305 -16.14 12.19 4.09
C ASN A 305 -15.04 11.23 4.55
N ILE A 306 -13.95 11.18 3.79
CA ILE A 306 -12.71 10.49 4.15
C ILE A 306 -11.65 11.54 4.42
N PRO A 307 -10.78 11.38 5.43
CA PRO A 307 -9.66 12.29 5.66
C PRO A 307 -8.77 12.39 4.41
N HIS A 308 -8.80 13.50 3.73
CA HIS A 308 -7.98 13.80 2.56
C HIS A 308 -7.75 15.30 2.45
N PHE A 309 -6.72 15.70 1.73
CA PHE A 309 -6.44 17.10 1.44
C PHE A 309 -6.71 17.43 -0.03
N ALA A 310 -7.55 18.42 -0.25
CA ALA A 310 -7.80 18.98 -1.57
C ALA A 310 -7.52 20.49 -1.55
N LEU A 311 -6.52 20.92 -2.33
CA LEU A 311 -6.11 22.31 -2.41
C LEU A 311 -6.88 23.05 -3.50
N ASN A 312 -7.55 24.15 -3.11
CA ASN A 312 -8.04 25.14 -4.05
C ASN A 312 -6.97 26.23 -4.22
N MET A 313 -6.28 26.26 -5.35
CA MET A 313 -5.19 27.20 -5.61
C MET A 313 -5.60 28.69 -5.52
N LYS A 314 -6.84 29.03 -5.87
CA LYS A 314 -7.32 30.40 -5.77
C LYS A 314 -7.50 30.82 -4.32
N GLU A 315 -8.08 29.96 -3.50
CA GLU A 315 -8.22 30.20 -2.05
C GLU A 315 -6.87 30.26 -1.36
N TYR A 316 -5.97 29.35 -1.71
CA TYR A 316 -4.60 29.32 -1.22
C TYR A 316 -3.87 30.65 -1.51
N LYS A 317 -3.82 31.10 -2.77
CA LYS A 317 -3.18 32.36 -3.16
C LYS A 317 -3.80 33.56 -2.43
N ASN A 318 -5.11 33.59 -2.26
CA ASN A 318 -5.78 34.63 -1.50
C ASN A 318 -5.37 34.61 -0.02
N PHE A 319 -5.37 33.44 0.61
CA PHE A 319 -4.93 33.27 2.01
C PHE A 319 -3.49 33.73 2.22
N ILE A 320 -2.55 33.23 1.41
CA ILE A 320 -1.13 33.58 1.51
C ILE A 320 -0.91 35.08 1.34
N ASN A 321 -1.56 35.74 0.37
CA ASN A 321 -1.44 37.17 0.14
C ASN A 321 -1.99 37.99 1.33
N GLN A 322 -3.15 37.61 1.84
CA GLN A 322 -3.77 38.27 2.99
C GLN A 322 -2.91 38.13 4.24
N GLU A 323 -2.46 36.94 4.56
CA GLU A 323 -1.65 36.69 5.77
C GLU A 323 -0.25 37.32 5.68
N ASN A 324 0.37 37.30 4.51
CA ASN A 324 1.64 37.99 4.31
C ASN A 324 1.51 39.52 4.52
N THR A 325 0.39 40.12 4.11
CA THR A 325 0.10 41.53 4.39
C THR A 325 0.00 41.76 5.89
N ILE A 326 -0.74 40.90 6.61
CA ILE A 326 -0.89 41.00 8.08
C ILE A 326 0.46 40.80 8.78
N ARG A 327 1.25 39.83 8.36
CA ARG A 327 2.61 39.57 8.90
C ARG A 327 3.52 40.78 8.72
N ASN A 328 3.49 41.40 7.55
CA ASN A 328 4.28 42.62 7.30
C ASN A 328 3.89 43.79 8.20
N PHE A 329 2.59 44.01 8.42
CA PHE A 329 2.13 45.03 9.39
C PHE A 329 2.57 44.67 10.81
N ARG A 330 2.46 43.45 11.26
CA ARG A 330 2.91 43.00 12.58
C ARG A 330 4.42 43.15 12.75
N LYS A 331 5.22 42.83 11.75
CA LYS A 331 6.67 43.05 11.74
C LYS A 331 7.02 44.50 11.96
N LEU A 332 6.34 45.40 11.27
CA LEU A 332 6.56 46.85 11.41
C LEU A 332 6.16 47.38 12.81
N ALA A 333 5.15 46.79 13.44
CA ALA A 333 4.67 47.16 14.75
C ALA A 333 5.49 46.58 15.92
N SER A 334 6.26 45.50 15.70
CA SER A 334 6.95 44.73 16.74
C SER A 334 8.46 45.00 16.83
N ILE A 335 8.95 46.17 16.33
CA ILE A 335 10.34 46.55 16.47
C ILE A 335 10.62 46.98 17.94
N ASP A 336 10.61 45.97 18.82
CA ASP A 336 11.16 46.06 20.15
C ASP A 336 12.59 45.52 20.11
N THR A 337 13.56 46.38 20.06
CA THR A 337 14.98 46.04 19.91
C THR A 337 15.62 45.48 21.19
N GLU A 338 14.90 45.45 22.30
CA GLU A 338 15.41 44.95 23.58
C GLU A 338 15.04 43.47 23.87
N LYS A 339 14.12 42.87 23.11
CA LYS A 339 13.65 41.49 23.34
C LYS A 339 14.33 40.51 22.39
N LYS A 340 14.85 39.40 22.93
CA LYS A 340 15.35 38.29 22.13
C LYS A 340 14.25 37.76 21.18
N ARG A 341 14.64 37.38 19.97
CA ARG A 341 13.73 36.77 18.99
C ARG A 341 13.51 35.31 19.35
N THR A 342 12.28 34.84 19.32
CA THR A 342 11.95 33.45 19.63
C THR A 342 11.85 32.58 18.37
N VAL A 343 12.53 31.43 18.36
CA VAL A 343 12.32 30.36 17.41
C VAL A 343 11.70 29.18 18.15
N LEU A 344 10.55 28.70 17.66
CA LEU A 344 9.76 27.69 18.33
C LEU A 344 9.77 26.38 17.52
N PHE A 345 10.36 25.33 18.08
CA PHE A 345 10.38 24.00 17.50
C PHE A 345 9.18 23.19 17.99
N MET A 346 8.42 22.62 17.07
CA MET A 346 7.23 21.81 17.36
C MET A 346 7.42 20.39 16.81
N PRO A 347 8.14 19.52 17.54
CA PRO A 347 8.28 18.11 17.15
C PRO A 347 6.95 17.38 17.25
N PHE A 348 6.69 16.48 16.29
CA PHE A 348 5.48 15.65 16.29
C PHE A 348 5.55 14.57 17.38
N LYS A 349 6.72 13.90 17.52
CA LYS A 349 7.02 12.92 18.57
C LYS A 349 8.50 12.99 18.95
N ALA A 350 8.83 12.64 20.19
CA ALA A 350 10.22 12.66 20.66
C ALA A 350 11.14 11.75 19.83
N LYS A 351 10.66 10.58 19.40
CA LYS A 351 11.42 9.66 18.54
C LYS A 351 11.88 10.27 17.21
N TYR A 352 11.21 11.33 16.73
CA TYR A 352 11.52 12.03 15.49
C TYR A 352 12.39 13.27 15.67
N TRP A 353 12.77 13.62 16.89
CA TRP A 353 13.59 14.79 17.20
C TRP A 353 14.86 14.92 16.33
N LYS A 354 15.46 13.80 15.98
CA LYS A 354 16.73 13.74 15.22
C LYS A 354 16.70 14.54 13.90
N THR A 355 15.55 14.64 13.24
CA THR A 355 15.46 15.40 11.97
C THR A 355 15.45 16.90 12.17
N MET A 356 15.02 17.40 13.35
CA MET A 356 15.03 18.83 13.71
C MET A 356 16.31 19.26 14.40
N GLN A 357 17.00 18.35 15.07
CA GLN A 357 18.16 18.63 15.91
C GLN A 357 19.24 19.48 15.21
N PRO A 358 19.64 19.23 13.94
CA PRO A 358 20.69 20.04 13.30
C PRO A 358 20.32 21.53 13.17
N LEU A 359 19.05 21.82 12.88
CA LEU A 359 18.59 23.20 12.81
C LEU A 359 18.48 23.83 14.20
N TRP A 360 18.03 23.06 15.20
CA TRP A 360 17.99 23.49 16.60
C TRP A 360 19.39 23.83 17.12
N GLU A 361 20.40 23.01 16.88
CA GLU A 361 21.79 23.25 17.27
C GLU A 361 22.31 24.55 16.64
N LYS A 362 21.98 24.79 15.37
CA LYS A 362 22.37 26.04 14.68
C LYS A 362 21.76 27.29 15.34
N TYR A 363 20.45 27.25 15.63
CA TYR A 363 19.81 28.40 16.30
C TYR A 363 20.26 28.58 17.73
N SER A 364 20.55 27.50 18.47
CA SER A 364 21.03 27.57 19.86
C SER A 364 22.41 28.26 20.02
N GLN A 365 23.15 28.42 18.93
CA GLN A 365 24.45 29.12 18.93
C GLN A 365 24.32 30.64 18.71
N ILE A 366 23.11 31.14 18.43
CA ILE A 366 22.87 32.55 18.14
C ILE A 366 22.40 33.26 19.43
N GLU A 367 23.21 34.20 19.96
CA GLU A 367 22.97 34.85 21.25
C GLU A 367 21.64 35.62 21.33
N ASP A 368 21.18 36.18 20.22
CA ASP A 368 19.95 36.98 20.14
C ASP A 368 18.68 36.15 19.88
N ILE A 369 18.79 34.84 19.88
CA ILE A 369 17.66 33.93 19.69
C ILE A 369 17.37 33.14 20.96
N ASP A 370 16.11 33.12 21.35
CA ASP A 370 15.58 32.21 22.37
C ASP A 370 14.93 31.01 21.66
N VAL A 371 15.48 29.83 21.89
CA VAL A 371 15.05 28.60 21.20
C VAL A 371 14.22 27.76 22.15
N LEU A 372 12.94 27.65 21.84
CA LEU A 372 11.95 26.88 22.61
C LEU A 372 11.52 25.63 21.88
N VAL A 373 11.15 24.61 22.62
CA VAL A 373 10.60 23.35 22.09
C VAL A 373 9.22 23.13 22.66
N MET A 374 8.21 23.03 21.81
CA MET A 374 6.82 22.75 22.17
C MET A 374 6.38 21.46 21.49
N PRO A 375 6.38 20.32 22.19
CA PRO A 375 5.86 19.07 21.65
C PRO A 375 4.42 19.23 21.19
N MET A 376 4.09 18.67 20.02
CA MET A 376 2.72 18.73 19.50
C MET A 376 1.81 17.76 20.26
N HIS A 377 0.64 18.23 20.72
CA HIS A 377 -0.39 17.34 21.24
C HIS A 377 -1.06 16.62 20.07
N TYR A 378 -0.99 15.30 20.03
CA TYR A 378 -1.61 14.50 19.00
C TYR A 378 -2.64 13.52 19.54
N TYR A 379 -3.52 13.04 18.65
CA TYR A 379 -4.67 12.23 18.96
C TYR A 379 -4.72 11.05 18.02
N TYR A 380 -5.07 9.88 18.52
CA TYR A 380 -5.46 8.75 17.69
C TYR A 380 -6.90 8.89 17.24
N ARG A 381 -7.17 8.57 15.98
CA ARG A 381 -8.53 8.51 15.47
C ARG A 381 -9.15 7.15 15.79
N ASN A 382 -10.39 7.20 16.28
CA ASN A 382 -11.23 6.03 16.43
C ASN A 382 -12.07 5.79 15.17
N ILE A 383 -12.55 4.57 14.98
CA ILE A 383 -13.36 4.15 13.81
C ILE A 383 -14.62 5.02 13.64
N ASN A 384 -15.21 5.48 14.73
CA ASN A 384 -16.38 6.35 14.73
C ASN A 384 -16.08 7.85 14.49
N GLY A 385 -14.86 8.19 14.12
CA GLY A 385 -14.41 9.57 13.88
C GLY A 385 -14.09 10.38 15.15
N THR A 386 -14.29 9.85 16.35
CA THR A 386 -13.84 10.48 17.59
C THR A 386 -12.32 10.42 17.69
N VAL A 387 -11.74 11.27 18.54
CA VAL A 387 -10.30 11.32 18.75
C VAL A 387 -9.99 11.08 20.22
N GLU A 388 -8.85 10.45 20.48
CA GLU A 388 -8.34 10.18 21.82
C GLU A 388 -6.95 10.76 21.95
N GLN A 389 -6.78 11.66 22.92
CA GLN A 389 -5.49 12.29 23.16
C GLN A 389 -4.47 11.25 23.62
N TYR A 390 -3.33 11.24 22.96
CA TYR A 390 -2.17 10.49 23.41
C TYR A 390 -1.24 11.42 24.19
N VAL A 391 -0.80 10.97 25.35
CA VAL A 391 0.20 11.64 26.15
C VAL A 391 1.52 10.93 25.92
N GLU A 392 2.49 11.63 25.30
CA GLU A 392 3.81 11.06 25.06
C GLU A 392 4.55 10.90 26.40
N GLU A 393 5.01 9.69 26.68
CA GLU A 393 5.81 9.38 27.87
C GLU A 393 7.31 9.49 27.60
N ASP A 394 7.71 9.59 26.32
CA ASP A 394 9.10 9.69 25.92
C ASP A 394 9.75 11.00 26.38
N GLU A 395 10.94 10.88 26.92
CA GLU A 395 11.72 12.04 27.33
C GLU A 395 12.47 12.66 26.13
N TYR A 396 12.31 13.95 25.97
CA TYR A 396 13.16 14.74 25.06
C TYR A 396 14.60 14.82 25.58
N PRO A 397 15.60 15.03 24.69
CA PRO A 397 17.00 15.17 25.09
C PRO A 397 17.19 16.26 26.16
N LYS A 398 18.08 16.01 27.12
CA LYS A 398 18.41 16.99 28.17
C LYS A 398 19.02 18.25 27.56
N GLY A 399 18.64 19.40 28.12
CA GLY A 399 19.14 20.70 27.68
C GLY A 399 18.23 21.45 26.72
N LEU A 400 17.10 20.85 26.31
CA LEU A 400 16.06 21.56 25.59
C LEU A 400 15.22 22.42 26.55
N HIS A 401 14.88 23.64 26.13
CA HIS A 401 13.91 24.46 26.83
C HIS A 401 12.50 24.11 26.36
N VAL A 402 11.89 23.12 27.02
CA VAL A 402 10.56 22.62 26.69
C VAL A 402 9.49 23.50 27.34
N VAL A 403 8.49 23.90 26.55
CA VAL A 403 7.33 24.68 27.00
C VAL A 403 6.04 23.95 26.61
N SER A 404 4.99 24.09 27.41
CA SER A 404 3.69 23.53 27.08
C SER A 404 2.83 24.53 26.29
N LEU A 405 1.84 23.99 25.55
CA LEU A 405 0.85 24.81 24.84
C LEU A 405 0.09 25.74 25.80
N ASP A 406 -0.28 25.24 26.99
CA ASP A 406 -1.07 25.98 27.96
C ASP A 406 -0.31 27.16 28.58
N GLU A 407 1.03 27.09 28.60
CA GLU A 407 1.91 28.13 29.16
C GLU A 407 2.33 29.15 28.12
N TYR A 408 2.19 28.84 26.80
CA TYR A 408 2.69 29.71 25.74
C TYR A 408 1.59 30.58 25.16
N ASN A 409 1.84 31.88 25.10
CA ASN A 409 0.94 32.88 24.52
C ASN A 409 1.50 33.43 23.22
N PHE A 410 0.97 33.00 22.08
CA PHE A 410 1.42 33.43 20.75
C PHE A 410 1.25 34.91 20.46
N GLU A 411 0.28 35.59 21.08
CA GLU A 411 0.07 37.02 20.89
C GLU A 411 1.14 37.86 21.60
N LYS A 412 1.51 37.42 22.82
CA LYS A 412 2.53 38.12 23.63
C LYS A 412 3.96 37.76 23.21
N ASN A 413 4.15 36.52 22.77
CA ASN A 413 5.46 35.94 22.44
C ASN A 413 5.45 35.39 21.03
N ARG A 414 5.14 36.25 20.04
CA ARG A 414 5.10 35.81 18.63
C ARG A 414 6.48 35.34 18.19
N PRO A 415 6.64 34.07 17.78
CA PRO A 415 7.92 33.57 17.29
C PRO A 415 8.22 34.15 15.89
N VAL A 416 9.50 34.45 15.65
CA VAL A 416 9.97 34.86 14.32
C VAL A 416 10.00 33.67 13.34
N GLU A 417 10.15 32.46 13.86
CA GLU A 417 10.05 31.24 13.08
C GLU A 417 9.43 30.13 13.94
N ILE A 418 8.49 29.39 13.35
CA ILE A 418 8.00 28.10 13.84
C ILE A 418 8.57 27.02 12.94
N VAL A 419 9.18 26.00 13.55
CA VAL A 419 9.70 24.81 12.87
C VAL A 419 8.86 23.61 13.33
N PHE A 420 8.20 22.89 12.43
CA PHE A 420 7.27 21.81 12.77
C PHE A 420 7.43 20.57 11.89
N GLN A 421 6.85 19.45 12.32
CA GLN A 421 7.06 18.13 11.67
C GLN A 421 5.80 17.46 11.13
N ASN A 422 4.59 17.78 11.65
CA ASN A 422 3.37 17.11 11.18
C ASN A 422 2.86 17.74 9.88
N PRO A 423 2.83 17.00 8.73
CA PRO A 423 2.34 17.56 7.47
C PRO A 423 0.83 17.47 7.30
N TYR A 424 0.13 16.62 8.06
CA TYR A 424 -1.19 16.13 7.68
C TYR A 424 -2.36 16.99 8.18
N ASP A 425 -2.18 17.80 9.20
CA ASP A 425 -3.26 18.49 9.90
C ASP A 425 -4.37 17.48 10.32
N GLU A 426 -5.61 17.62 9.76
CA GLU A 426 -6.72 16.67 9.94
C GLU A 426 -6.80 15.55 8.90
N CYS A 427 -5.89 15.50 7.94
CA CYS A 427 -6.03 14.68 6.74
C CYS A 427 -5.42 13.27 6.84
N ASN A 428 -4.98 12.81 8.03
CA ASN A 428 -4.47 11.47 8.23
C ASN A 428 -5.56 10.56 8.84
N VAL A 429 -5.65 9.31 8.37
CA VAL A 429 -6.69 8.36 8.82
C VAL A 429 -6.43 7.78 10.21
N ALA A 430 -5.19 7.75 10.68
CA ALA A 430 -4.80 7.15 11.95
C ALA A 430 -4.68 8.18 13.09
N THR A 431 -4.15 9.37 12.79
CA THR A 431 -3.82 10.39 13.79
C THR A 431 -4.24 11.78 13.32
N THR A 432 -4.36 12.71 14.28
CA THR A 432 -4.46 14.15 14.02
C THR A 432 -3.74 14.90 15.14
N VAL A 433 -3.54 16.19 14.99
CA VAL A 433 -2.99 17.07 16.03
C VAL A 433 -4.05 18.05 16.53
N HIS A 434 -3.79 18.69 17.68
CA HIS A 434 -4.67 19.77 18.14
C HIS A 434 -4.76 20.86 17.07
N PRO A 435 -5.98 21.41 16.77
CA PRO A 435 -6.19 22.35 15.66
C PRO A 435 -5.27 23.59 15.66
N ILE A 436 -4.74 24.01 16.80
CA ILE A 436 -3.78 25.11 16.85
C ILE A 436 -2.49 24.81 16.06
N TYR A 437 -2.13 23.53 15.94
CA TYR A 437 -0.96 23.08 15.18
C TYR A 437 -1.24 22.83 13.69
N TYR A 438 -2.47 23.09 13.22
CA TYR A 438 -2.76 23.01 11.80
C TYR A 438 -1.94 24.06 11.05
N SER A 439 -1.42 23.69 9.92
CA SER A 439 -0.46 24.48 9.15
C SER A 439 -0.93 25.90 8.87
N LYS A 440 -2.21 26.11 8.50
CA LYS A 440 -2.80 27.44 8.34
C LYS A 440 -2.77 28.25 9.64
N ASN A 441 -3.04 27.62 10.79
CA ASN A 441 -3.05 28.29 12.08
C ASN A 441 -1.63 28.66 12.52
N LEU A 442 -0.68 27.73 12.37
CA LEU A 442 0.73 28.02 12.63
C LEU A 442 1.24 29.16 11.75
N PHE A 443 0.85 29.16 10.47
CA PHE A 443 1.21 30.24 9.53
C PHE A 443 0.82 31.61 10.05
N MET A 444 -0.35 31.77 10.64
CA MET A 444 -0.82 33.02 11.20
C MET A 444 -0.04 33.48 12.45
N HIS A 445 0.54 32.55 13.21
CA HIS A 445 1.20 32.82 14.50
C HIS A 445 2.69 33.09 14.41
N THR A 446 3.30 33.05 13.23
CA THR A 446 4.75 33.28 13.06
C THR A 446 5.06 34.22 11.89
N ASP A 447 6.29 34.72 11.82
CA ASP A 447 6.77 35.46 10.64
C ASP A 447 7.32 34.56 9.57
N LYS A 448 7.68 33.31 9.92
CA LYS A 448 8.17 32.31 9.02
C LYS A 448 7.76 30.91 9.52
N LEU A 449 7.10 30.14 8.67
CA LEU A 449 6.73 28.75 8.95
C LEU A 449 7.65 27.80 8.19
N THR A 450 8.40 26.98 8.94
CA THR A 450 9.34 26.00 8.37
C THR A 450 8.87 24.58 8.68
N TYR A 451 8.70 23.76 7.64
CA TYR A 451 8.40 22.36 7.77
C TYR A 451 9.67 21.51 7.58
N ILE A 452 9.87 20.53 8.46
CA ILE A 452 10.91 19.51 8.35
C ILE A 452 10.24 18.13 8.43
N PRO A 453 10.41 17.25 7.42
CA PRO A 453 9.92 15.89 7.50
C PRO A 453 10.40 15.17 8.76
N TYR A 454 9.49 14.41 9.40
CA TYR A 454 9.84 13.69 10.63
C TYR A 454 10.59 12.38 10.37
N PHE A 455 10.78 12.00 9.12
CA PHE A 455 11.60 10.85 8.68
C PHE A 455 12.37 11.18 7.39
N THR A 456 13.29 10.30 7.04
CA THR A 456 13.99 10.28 5.75
C THR A 456 13.69 8.97 5.04
N THR A 457 13.59 9.01 3.71
CA THR A 457 13.44 7.84 2.84
C THR A 457 14.77 7.46 2.19
N GLU A 458 14.84 6.31 1.53
CA GLU A 458 15.88 6.08 0.53
C GLU A 458 15.68 7.04 -0.66
N GLU A 459 16.72 7.25 -1.47
CA GLU A 459 16.60 8.04 -2.69
C GLU A 459 15.69 7.32 -3.68
N ILE A 460 14.67 8.02 -4.18
CA ILE A 460 13.65 7.45 -5.05
C ILE A 460 14.09 7.62 -6.50
N ALA A 461 14.25 6.51 -7.23
CA ALA A 461 14.57 6.51 -8.64
C ALA A 461 13.36 6.97 -9.49
N GLU A 462 13.61 7.57 -10.66
CA GLU A 462 12.53 8.08 -11.53
C GLU A 462 11.59 6.98 -12.05
N ASP A 463 12.07 5.74 -12.09
CA ASP A 463 11.34 4.56 -12.54
C ASP A 463 10.72 3.76 -11.36
N ASP A 464 10.91 4.20 -10.12
CA ASP A 464 10.28 3.58 -8.94
C ASP A 464 8.85 4.10 -8.75
N MET A 465 7.93 3.57 -9.55
CA MET A 465 6.52 3.99 -9.55
C MET A 465 5.83 3.81 -8.19
N ARG A 466 6.15 2.75 -7.44
CA ARG A 466 5.51 2.48 -6.15
C ARG A 466 5.98 3.46 -5.07
N ALA A 467 7.28 3.70 -4.97
CA ALA A 467 7.81 4.71 -4.06
C ALA A 467 7.33 6.11 -4.44
N ASP A 468 7.22 6.39 -5.75
CA ASP A 468 6.67 7.63 -6.24
C ASP A 468 5.22 7.85 -5.80
N VAL A 469 4.34 6.87 -6.03
CA VAL A 469 2.91 6.95 -5.66
C VAL A 469 2.72 7.03 -4.15
N SER A 470 3.49 6.27 -3.36
CA SER A 470 3.40 6.29 -1.90
C SER A 470 3.65 7.68 -1.31
N MET A 471 4.49 8.49 -1.97
CA MET A 471 4.82 9.84 -1.53
C MET A 471 3.71 10.88 -1.83
N ASN A 472 2.69 10.57 -2.64
CA ASN A 472 1.62 11.52 -2.96
C ASN A 472 0.96 12.09 -1.69
N GLU A 473 0.58 11.21 -0.75
CA GLU A 473 -0.06 11.60 0.51
C GLU A 473 0.86 12.28 1.52
N TYR A 474 2.14 12.42 1.21
CA TYR A 474 3.09 13.09 2.06
C TYR A 474 3.52 14.44 1.50
N VAL A 475 3.80 14.48 0.21
CA VAL A 475 4.29 15.67 -0.49
C VAL A 475 3.20 16.73 -0.66
N THR A 476 1.96 16.32 -0.91
CA THR A 476 0.86 17.24 -1.20
C THR A 476 0.10 17.73 0.03
N MET A 477 0.52 17.34 1.24
CA MET A 477 -0.19 17.64 2.49
C MET A 477 -0.11 19.12 2.92
N PRO A 478 -1.03 19.58 3.80
CA PRO A 478 -1.11 20.96 4.25
C PRO A 478 0.21 21.53 4.77
N GLY A 479 0.96 20.74 5.54
CA GLY A 479 2.24 21.16 6.12
C GLY A 479 3.28 21.54 5.08
N VAL A 480 3.32 20.85 3.95
CA VAL A 480 4.20 21.22 2.82
C VAL A 480 3.67 22.46 2.09
N VAL A 481 2.37 22.47 1.81
CA VAL A 481 1.70 23.50 1.00
C VAL A 481 1.73 24.87 1.69
N TYR A 482 1.38 24.94 2.98
CA TYR A 482 1.26 26.21 3.71
C TYR A 482 2.57 26.71 4.34
N SER A 483 3.66 25.94 4.28
CA SER A 483 4.95 26.40 4.78
C SER A 483 5.57 27.47 3.88
N ASP A 484 6.29 28.42 4.49
CA ASP A 484 7.16 29.34 3.78
C ASP A 484 8.47 28.67 3.34
N ARG A 485 8.88 27.63 4.08
CA ARG A 485 10.11 26.88 3.83
C ARG A 485 9.92 25.42 4.17
N VAL A 486 10.41 24.53 3.31
CA VAL A 486 10.45 23.07 3.52
C VAL A 486 11.89 22.61 3.40
N ILE A 487 12.43 21.97 4.43
CA ILE A 487 13.81 21.49 4.43
C ILE A 487 13.81 19.98 4.17
N LEU A 488 14.38 19.58 3.05
CA LEU A 488 14.41 18.21 2.57
C LEU A 488 15.82 17.60 2.68
N GLN A 489 15.88 16.28 2.71
CA GLN A 489 17.11 15.52 2.93
C GLN A 489 18.12 15.60 1.78
N SER A 490 17.64 15.75 0.52
CA SER A 490 18.50 15.76 -0.67
C SER A 490 17.90 16.52 -1.84
N GLU A 491 18.74 16.86 -2.83
CA GLU A 491 18.29 17.49 -4.08
C GLU A 491 17.41 16.57 -4.93
N ASN A 492 17.61 15.24 -4.86
CA ASN A 492 16.76 14.29 -5.55
C ASN A 492 15.34 14.29 -4.97
N ILE A 493 15.22 14.21 -3.65
CA ILE A 493 13.91 14.31 -2.97
C ILE A 493 13.27 15.69 -3.21
N LYS A 494 14.04 16.77 -3.28
CA LYS A 494 13.51 18.10 -3.66
C LYS A 494 12.89 18.07 -5.06
N LYS A 495 13.56 17.47 -6.05
CA LYS A 495 13.01 17.32 -7.40
C LYS A 495 11.72 16.52 -7.42
N LEU A 496 11.66 15.42 -6.64
CA LEU A 496 10.44 14.63 -6.47
C LEU A 496 9.29 15.50 -5.94
N TYR A 497 9.53 16.28 -4.88
CA TYR A 497 8.52 17.17 -4.30
C TYR A 497 8.02 18.21 -5.32
N VAL A 498 8.92 18.89 -6.02
CA VAL A 498 8.53 19.84 -7.08
C VAL A 498 7.67 19.16 -8.13
N ARG A 499 8.10 18.00 -8.64
CA ARG A 499 7.37 17.25 -9.66
C ARG A 499 5.96 16.89 -9.18
N LYS A 500 5.82 16.29 -7.98
CA LYS A 500 4.54 15.93 -7.40
C LYS A 500 3.61 17.13 -7.20
N LEU A 501 4.10 18.20 -6.62
CA LEU A 501 3.30 19.41 -6.40
C LEU A 501 2.83 20.02 -7.73
N VAL A 502 3.66 19.99 -8.76
CA VAL A 502 3.30 20.45 -10.11
C VAL A 502 2.28 19.51 -10.77
N GLU A 503 2.44 18.19 -10.64
CA GLU A 503 1.47 17.20 -11.13
C GLU A 503 0.08 17.41 -10.53
N PHE A 504 0.00 17.72 -9.24
CA PHE A 504 -1.27 17.91 -8.53
C PHE A 504 -1.87 19.31 -8.70
N TYR A 505 -1.04 20.36 -8.80
CA TYR A 505 -1.51 21.75 -8.71
C TYR A 505 -1.25 22.59 -9.96
N GLY A 506 -0.61 22.05 -10.96
CA GLY A 506 -0.38 22.65 -12.26
C GLY A 506 1.02 23.23 -12.46
N GLU A 507 1.46 23.25 -13.71
CA GLU A 507 2.81 23.73 -14.12
C GLU A 507 3.04 25.22 -13.80
N ASP A 508 1.99 26.01 -13.79
CA ASP A 508 2.04 27.45 -13.44
C ASP A 508 2.34 27.72 -11.94
N THR A 509 2.43 26.67 -11.13
CA THR A 509 2.79 26.77 -9.70
C THR A 509 4.25 26.43 -9.41
N ARG A 510 5.04 26.02 -10.40
CA ARG A 510 6.41 25.53 -10.24
C ARG A 510 7.33 26.49 -9.47
N ASP A 511 7.35 27.75 -9.87
CA ASP A 511 8.24 28.76 -9.26
C ASP A 511 7.94 28.94 -7.76
N GLU A 512 6.67 28.78 -7.38
CA GLU A 512 6.25 28.86 -5.99
C GLU A 512 6.85 27.71 -5.18
N TRP A 513 6.70 26.49 -5.68
CA TRP A 513 7.23 25.31 -5.00
C TRP A 513 8.76 25.30 -4.95
N GLU A 514 9.43 25.63 -6.05
CA GLU A 514 10.90 25.72 -6.08
C GLU A 514 11.46 26.75 -5.09
N SER A 515 10.75 27.86 -4.87
CA SER A 515 11.17 28.90 -3.93
C SER A 515 11.10 28.48 -2.47
N LYS A 516 10.19 27.58 -2.11
CA LYS A 516 9.97 27.08 -0.73
C LYS A 516 10.87 25.91 -0.36
N LEU A 517 11.18 25.03 -1.32
CA LEU A 517 11.86 23.77 -1.08
C LEU A 517 13.38 23.98 -1.08
N CYS A 518 14.04 23.52 -0.03
CA CYS A 518 15.50 23.62 0.10
C CYS A 518 16.08 22.36 0.78
N THR A 519 17.38 22.15 0.61
CA THR A 519 18.12 21.01 1.18
C THR A 519 19.16 21.42 2.22
N THR A 520 19.21 22.71 2.57
CA THR A 520 20.16 23.27 3.54
C THR A 520 19.42 23.90 4.71
N PHE A 521 19.96 23.70 5.91
CA PHE A 521 19.51 24.36 7.14
C PHE A 521 19.85 25.83 7.19
#